data_3423178ea8df8ad8cf3f7e5574344b2a
#
_entry.id   3423178ea8df8ad8cf3f7e5574344b2a
#
_cell.length_a   1.000
_cell.length_b   1.000
_cell.length_c   1.000
_cell.angle_alpha   90.00
_cell.angle_beta   90.00
_cell.angle_gamma   90.00
#
_symmetry.space_group_name_H-M   'P 1'
#
loop_
_entity.id
_entity.type
_entity.pdbx_description
1 polymer ?
#
loop_
_entity_poly.entity_id
_entity_poly.type
_entity_poly.pdbx_seq_one_letter_code
_entity_poly.pdbx_strand_id
1 'polypeptide(L)'
;MEFNFKDTEATVLLERRKAIAEECNSAAGEALDALESELDAINAELETRKAEEAKRNEIRAAVAAGAGEVLDVIENNEKEEERKEMFDTNSREYRDAFMANLVGRATVEQRAILADNSAYGDGLALPVALDNQIWDQINNDHPILRDVEILRSGIAIKVTRMTPAAVTKKMDSAASSEQTMTGVDVVLVGADYHTYVTLSYAEAKMSQGAMERFLVKEVADALGDALAKDVFARILSDAGNSQKVTSTSDLFADVKAALALAKQARRPVVYAPASSYYEIIGAIKQGSPFNMGAALGIEVRMDNAATKVTVVDPGMFVLNIIHDTMVETQRDAKNACFVIGSYLRAEGTLRKTAAAAYID
;
A
#
# COMPACT_ATOMS: atom_id res chain seq x y z
N MET A 1 -15.43 1.77 56.47
CA MET A 1 -15.20 2.07 55.04
C MET A 1 -15.99 3.32 54.75
N GLU A 2 -15.34 4.44 54.46
CA GLU A 2 -16.07 5.63 54.02
C GLU A 2 -16.63 5.33 52.61
N PHE A 3 -17.95 5.38 52.49
CA PHE A 3 -18.65 5.14 51.25
C PHE A 3 -18.45 6.39 50.35
N ASN A 4 -17.81 6.25 49.22
CA ASN A 4 -17.57 7.39 48.28
C ASN A 4 -18.81 7.54 47.36
N PHE A 5 -19.74 8.39 47.77
CA PHE A 5 -21.02 8.61 47.10
C PHE A 5 -20.88 9.21 45.71
N LYS A 6 -19.75 9.91 45.40
CA LYS A 6 -19.52 10.58 44.11
C LYS A 6 -19.24 9.62 42.97
N ASP A 7 -18.61 8.48 43.27
CA ASP A 7 -18.23 7.50 42.26
C ASP A 7 -19.21 6.33 42.13
N THR A 8 -20.31 6.38 42.87
CA THR A 8 -21.32 5.29 42.92
C THR A 8 -22.45 5.58 41.94
N GLU A 9 -22.90 4.57 41.21
CA GLU A 9 -24.02 4.70 40.25
C GLU A 9 -25.32 5.12 40.97
N ALA A 10 -26.16 5.94 40.32
CA ALA A 10 -27.40 6.45 40.86
C ALA A 10 -28.39 5.33 41.29
N THR A 11 -28.40 4.21 40.58
CA THR A 11 -29.21 3.02 40.90
C THR A 11 -28.82 2.43 42.22
N VAL A 12 -27.53 2.32 42.50
CA VAL A 12 -27.00 1.79 43.77
C VAL A 12 -27.31 2.74 44.95
N LEU A 13 -27.24 4.05 44.75
CA LEU A 13 -27.61 5.05 45.73
C LEU A 13 -29.11 4.96 46.09
N LEU A 14 -29.98 4.74 45.11
CA LEU A 14 -31.41 4.56 45.31
C LEU A 14 -31.75 3.25 46.05
N GLU A 15 -31.01 2.18 45.76
CA GLU A 15 -31.15 0.90 46.48
C GLU A 15 -30.68 1.04 47.93
N ARG A 16 -29.53 1.72 48.16
CA ARG A 16 -29.02 1.97 49.49
C ARG A 16 -30.00 2.84 50.32
N ARG A 17 -30.60 3.86 49.69
CA ARG A 17 -31.64 4.68 50.32
C ARG A 17 -32.86 3.85 50.79
N LYS A 18 -33.27 2.85 50.00
CA LYS A 18 -34.35 1.90 50.40
C LYS A 18 -33.93 1.01 51.57
N ALA A 19 -32.70 0.50 51.53
CA ALA A 19 -32.18 -0.32 52.63
C ALA A 19 -32.09 0.44 53.97
N ILE A 20 -31.63 1.73 53.90
CA ILE A 20 -31.62 2.60 55.10
C ILE A 20 -33.03 2.76 55.68
N ALA A 21 -34.07 2.90 54.85
CA ALA A 21 -35.46 3.01 55.34
C ALA A 21 -35.92 1.74 56.03
N GLU A 22 -35.42 0.55 55.65
CA GLU A 22 -35.72 -0.71 56.37
C GLU A 22 -34.89 -0.84 57.67
N GLU A 23 -33.62 -0.47 57.64
CA GLU A 23 -32.68 -0.51 58.77
C GLU A 23 -33.10 0.45 59.88
N CYS A 24 -33.64 1.64 59.56
CA CYS A 24 -34.19 2.61 60.57
C CYS A 24 -35.27 2.04 61.45
N ASN A 25 -36.05 1.04 61.00
CA ASN A 25 -37.10 0.42 61.82
C ASN A 25 -36.54 -0.37 63.01
N SER A 26 -35.28 -0.77 62.97
CA SER A 26 -34.61 -1.58 64.01
C SER A 26 -33.45 -0.86 64.71
N ALA A 27 -33.01 0.29 64.21
CA ALA A 27 -31.88 1.06 64.73
C ALA A 27 -32.28 1.96 65.90
N ALA A 28 -31.39 2.17 66.90
CA ALA A 28 -31.56 3.07 68.00
C ALA A 28 -30.25 3.77 68.41
N GLY A 29 -30.34 5.00 68.92
CA GLY A 29 -29.23 5.77 69.43
C GLY A 29 -28.22 6.16 68.33
N GLU A 30 -26.92 6.05 68.58
CA GLU A 30 -25.86 6.43 67.67
C GLU A 30 -25.95 5.76 66.26
N ALA A 31 -26.58 4.58 66.18
CA ALA A 31 -26.80 3.90 64.91
C ALA A 31 -27.87 4.61 64.05
N LEU A 32 -28.86 5.22 64.66
CA LEU A 32 -29.89 6.00 63.99
C LEU A 32 -29.31 7.32 63.44
N ASP A 33 -28.46 8.00 64.22
CA ASP A 33 -27.79 9.25 63.81
C ASP A 33 -26.83 9.01 62.62
N ALA A 34 -26.17 7.86 62.64
CA ALA A 34 -25.30 7.46 61.53
C ALA A 34 -26.08 7.20 60.22
N LEU A 35 -27.24 6.53 60.29
CA LEU A 35 -28.12 6.28 59.17
C LEU A 35 -28.77 7.56 58.64
N GLU A 36 -29.09 8.52 59.50
CA GLU A 36 -29.61 9.84 59.14
C GLU A 36 -28.54 10.62 58.37
N SER A 37 -27.29 10.65 58.83
CA SER A 37 -26.18 11.30 58.17
C SER A 37 -25.87 10.69 56.80
N GLU A 38 -25.95 9.36 56.70
CA GLU A 38 -25.78 8.65 55.42
C GLU A 38 -26.92 8.96 54.44
N LEU A 39 -28.15 9.02 54.90
CA LEU A 39 -29.33 9.36 54.12
C LEU A 39 -29.24 10.79 53.57
N ASP A 40 -28.82 11.74 54.39
CA ASP A 40 -28.64 13.13 54.01
C ASP A 40 -27.55 13.27 52.94
N ALA A 41 -26.44 12.55 53.08
CA ALA A 41 -25.37 12.54 52.06
C ALA A 41 -25.87 11.96 50.74
N ILE A 42 -26.61 10.87 50.74
CA ILE A 42 -27.18 10.27 49.51
C ILE A 42 -28.18 11.24 48.87
N ASN A 43 -29.05 11.87 49.63
CA ASN A 43 -30.03 12.82 49.08
C ASN A 43 -29.34 14.05 48.49
N ALA A 44 -28.29 14.60 49.13
CA ALA A 44 -27.52 15.72 48.62
C ALA A 44 -26.82 15.38 47.28
N GLU A 45 -26.27 14.20 47.16
CA GLU A 45 -25.63 13.74 45.92
C GLU A 45 -26.66 13.54 44.79
N LEU A 46 -27.81 12.94 45.07
CA LEU A 46 -28.90 12.75 44.10
C LEU A 46 -29.48 14.10 43.63
N GLU A 47 -29.64 15.08 44.52
CA GLU A 47 -30.07 16.43 44.14
C GLU A 47 -29.00 17.15 43.27
N THR A 48 -27.71 16.96 43.58
CA THR A 48 -26.62 17.51 42.78
C THR A 48 -26.64 16.97 41.36
N ARG A 49 -26.78 15.65 41.21
CA ARG A 49 -26.86 14.99 39.89
C ARG A 49 -28.10 15.43 39.11
N LYS A 50 -29.23 15.57 39.76
CA LYS A 50 -30.46 16.05 39.15
C LYS A 50 -30.32 17.51 38.67
N ALA A 51 -29.65 18.35 39.46
CA ALA A 51 -29.38 19.73 39.07
C ALA A 51 -28.41 19.79 37.88
N GLU A 52 -27.39 18.92 37.82
CA GLU A 52 -26.48 18.81 36.68
C GLU A 52 -27.20 18.30 35.45
N GLU A 53 -28.06 17.31 35.56
CA GLU A 53 -28.85 16.82 34.42
C GLU A 53 -29.84 17.87 33.92
N ALA A 54 -30.48 18.63 34.81
CA ALA A 54 -31.30 19.78 34.42
C ALA A 54 -30.51 20.84 33.65
N LYS A 55 -29.28 21.18 34.13
CA LYS A 55 -28.38 22.10 33.42
C LYS A 55 -27.94 21.55 32.04
N ARG A 56 -27.64 20.27 31.96
CA ARG A 56 -27.30 19.63 30.65
C ARG A 56 -28.49 19.69 29.69
N ASN A 57 -29.71 19.46 30.21
CA ASN A 57 -30.91 19.55 29.38
C ASN A 57 -31.25 20.99 29.00
N GLU A 58 -30.99 21.98 29.88
CA GLU A 58 -31.12 23.39 29.56
C GLU A 58 -30.15 23.84 28.51
N ILE A 59 -28.87 23.40 28.60
CA ILE A 59 -27.84 23.66 27.58
C ILE A 59 -28.22 23.00 26.25
N ARG A 60 -28.70 21.76 26.29
CA ARG A 60 -29.17 21.06 25.09
C ARG A 60 -30.37 21.77 24.44
N ALA A 61 -31.32 22.26 25.25
CA ALA A 61 -32.47 23.01 24.76
C ALA A 61 -32.06 24.37 24.18
N ALA A 62 -31.11 25.07 24.81
CA ALA A 62 -30.57 26.33 24.31
C ALA A 62 -29.82 26.14 22.98
N VAL A 63 -29.04 25.07 22.87
CA VAL A 63 -28.33 24.69 21.63
C VAL A 63 -29.34 24.29 20.53
N ALA A 64 -30.37 23.53 20.85
CA ALA A 64 -31.44 23.15 19.92
C ALA A 64 -32.28 24.37 19.45
N ALA A 65 -32.34 25.42 20.27
CA ALA A 65 -33.02 26.69 19.91
C ALA A 65 -32.17 27.64 19.03
N GLY A 66 -30.99 27.20 18.56
CA GLY A 66 -30.12 27.97 17.65
C GLY A 66 -29.08 28.87 18.33
N ALA A 67 -28.85 28.68 19.63
CA ALA A 67 -27.83 29.44 20.38
C ALA A 67 -26.43 28.85 20.33
N GLY A 68 -26.12 28.01 19.32
CA GLY A 68 -24.78 27.45 19.10
C GLY A 68 -24.79 26.23 18.16
N GLU A 69 -23.80 26.15 17.29
CA GLU A 69 -23.61 25.08 16.29
C GLU A 69 -23.15 23.72 16.85
N VAL A 70 -23.19 23.50 18.18
CA VAL A 70 -22.52 22.38 18.84
C VAL A 70 -23.27 21.05 18.74
N LEU A 71 -24.59 21.03 18.43
CA LEU A 71 -25.33 19.78 18.25
C LEU A 71 -25.06 19.11 16.90
N ASP A 72 -24.71 19.90 15.88
CA ASP A 72 -24.33 19.36 14.57
C ASP A 72 -22.99 18.61 14.61
N VAL A 73 -22.09 18.94 15.56
CA VAL A 73 -20.77 18.32 15.64
C VAL A 73 -20.80 16.88 16.19
N ILE A 74 -21.74 16.55 17.09
CA ILE A 74 -21.82 15.20 17.68
C ILE A 74 -22.56 14.23 16.73
N GLU A 75 -23.66 14.70 16.11
CA GLU A 75 -24.33 13.91 15.08
C GLU A 75 -23.49 13.82 13.77
N ASN A 76 -22.68 14.86 13.48
CA ASN A 76 -21.75 14.81 12.36
C ASN A 76 -20.57 13.86 12.62
N ASN A 77 -20.06 13.71 13.84
CA ASN A 77 -18.97 12.76 14.11
C ASN A 77 -19.44 11.31 13.92
N GLU A 78 -20.65 10.93 14.38
CA GLU A 78 -21.17 9.59 14.09
C GLU A 78 -21.48 9.41 12.59
N LYS A 79 -22.02 10.42 11.92
CA LYS A 79 -22.24 10.41 10.48
C LYS A 79 -20.94 10.53 9.68
N GLU A 80 -19.91 11.21 10.19
CA GLU A 80 -18.58 11.26 9.60
C GLU A 80 -17.84 9.93 9.79
N GLU A 81 -17.97 9.26 10.92
CA GLU A 81 -17.42 7.90 11.12
C GLU A 81 -18.17 6.88 10.25
N GLU A 82 -19.50 6.93 10.17
CA GLU A 82 -20.30 6.12 9.24
C GLU A 82 -19.99 6.48 7.77
N ARG A 83 -19.71 7.75 7.42
CA ARG A 83 -19.26 8.15 6.10
C ARG A 83 -17.85 7.65 5.81
N LYS A 84 -16.93 7.69 6.77
CA LYS A 84 -15.57 7.13 6.62
C LYS A 84 -15.59 5.63 6.39
N GLU A 85 -16.48 4.90 7.06
CA GLU A 85 -16.68 3.46 6.79
C GLU A 85 -17.38 3.18 5.46
N MET A 86 -18.26 4.10 4.99
CA MET A 86 -19.08 3.91 3.80
C MET A 86 -18.43 4.42 2.51
N PHE A 87 -17.52 5.39 2.58
CA PHE A 87 -16.89 6.02 1.41
C PHE A 87 -15.36 5.94 1.49
N ASP A 88 -14.82 4.75 1.74
CA ASP A 88 -13.40 4.50 1.66
C ASP A 88 -12.91 4.49 0.19
N THR A 89 -11.62 4.32 -0.02
CA THR A 89 -10.99 4.27 -1.34
C THR A 89 -11.49 3.13 -2.24
N ASN A 90 -12.20 2.14 -1.70
CA ASN A 90 -12.84 1.05 -2.43
C ASN A 90 -14.25 1.41 -2.93
N SER A 91 -14.88 2.45 -2.35
CA SER A 91 -16.26 2.79 -2.67
C SER A 91 -16.40 3.37 -4.08
N ARG A 92 -17.57 3.17 -4.68
CA ARG A 92 -17.89 3.74 -5.97
C ARG A 92 -18.00 5.26 -5.87
N GLU A 93 -18.53 5.75 -4.78
CA GLU A 93 -18.73 7.17 -4.48
C GLU A 93 -17.40 7.91 -4.40
N TYR A 94 -16.39 7.31 -3.76
CA TYR A 94 -15.03 7.84 -3.74
C TYR A 94 -14.43 7.89 -5.16
N ARG A 95 -14.56 6.80 -5.93
CA ARG A 95 -14.07 6.76 -7.32
C ARG A 95 -14.74 7.82 -8.20
N ASP A 96 -16.06 7.99 -8.09
CA ASP A 96 -16.80 8.98 -8.85
C ASP A 96 -16.40 10.41 -8.45
N ALA A 97 -16.20 10.67 -7.15
CA ALA A 97 -15.70 11.92 -6.62
C ALA A 97 -14.27 12.21 -7.10
N PHE A 98 -13.38 11.21 -7.08
CA PHE A 98 -12.00 11.30 -7.57
C PHE A 98 -11.96 11.69 -9.05
N MET A 99 -12.71 10.97 -9.90
CA MET A 99 -12.78 11.26 -11.34
C MET A 99 -13.36 12.65 -11.63
N ALA A 100 -14.37 13.09 -10.87
CA ALA A 100 -14.94 14.44 -11.00
C ALA A 100 -13.92 15.51 -10.58
N ASN A 101 -13.10 15.24 -9.56
CA ASN A 101 -12.08 16.17 -9.10
C ASN A 101 -10.95 16.35 -10.11
N LEU A 102 -10.51 15.27 -10.78
CA LEU A 102 -9.46 15.33 -11.81
C LEU A 102 -9.75 16.35 -12.92
N VAL A 103 -11.02 16.56 -13.23
CA VAL A 103 -11.48 17.53 -14.25
C VAL A 103 -12.08 18.80 -13.65
N GLY A 104 -11.92 19.02 -12.34
CA GLY A 104 -12.41 20.20 -11.64
C GLY A 104 -13.93 20.32 -11.56
N ARG A 105 -14.68 19.21 -11.63
CA ARG A 105 -16.14 19.17 -11.59
C ARG A 105 -16.70 18.62 -10.27
N ALA A 106 -15.86 18.32 -9.30
CA ALA A 106 -16.30 17.80 -8.02
C ALA A 106 -17.25 18.78 -7.30
N THR A 107 -18.37 18.26 -6.82
CA THR A 107 -19.31 18.99 -5.95
C THR A 107 -18.71 19.20 -4.57
N VAL A 108 -19.37 20.01 -3.73
CA VAL A 108 -18.92 20.23 -2.34
C VAL A 108 -18.91 18.91 -1.55
N GLU A 109 -19.94 18.08 -1.72
CA GLU A 109 -20.07 16.77 -1.09
C GLU A 109 -18.97 15.81 -1.55
N GLN A 110 -18.69 15.78 -2.86
CA GLN A 110 -17.60 14.96 -3.41
C GLN A 110 -16.22 15.39 -2.90
N ARG A 111 -15.99 16.69 -2.74
CA ARG A 111 -14.73 17.18 -2.14
C ARG A 111 -14.59 16.81 -0.66
N ALA A 112 -15.70 16.75 0.09
CA ALA A 112 -15.69 16.28 1.47
C ALA A 112 -15.28 14.79 1.56
N ILE A 113 -15.85 13.94 0.68
CA ILE A 113 -15.47 12.52 0.57
C ILE A 113 -13.97 12.36 0.27
N LEU A 114 -13.42 13.20 -0.61
CA LEU A 114 -12.00 13.17 -0.97
C LEU A 114 -11.10 13.66 0.17
N ALA A 115 -11.51 14.71 0.90
CA ALA A 115 -10.74 15.26 2.01
C ALA A 115 -10.56 14.26 3.17
N ASP A 116 -11.56 13.41 3.41
CA ASP A 116 -11.53 12.39 4.45
C ASP A 116 -10.55 11.24 4.12
N ASN A 117 -10.17 11.08 2.85
CA ASN A 117 -9.28 10.03 2.34
C ASN A 117 -8.00 10.60 1.72
N SER A 118 -7.50 11.73 2.24
CA SER A 118 -6.25 12.31 1.75
C SER A 118 -5.08 11.36 2.00
N ALA A 119 -4.28 11.15 0.94
CA ALA A 119 -3.01 10.45 1.03
C ALA A 119 -1.89 11.39 1.49
N TYR A 120 -0.66 10.97 1.36
CA TYR A 120 0.54 11.69 1.75
C TYR A 120 0.54 13.15 1.26
N GLY A 121 0.58 14.10 2.18
CA GLY A 121 0.49 15.53 1.87
C GLY A 121 -0.93 15.94 1.42
N ASP A 122 -1.01 16.81 0.42
CA ASP A 122 -2.28 17.24 -0.18
C ASP A 122 -2.75 16.33 -1.35
N GLY A 123 -2.03 15.19 -1.58
CA GLY A 123 -2.34 14.24 -2.64
C GLY A 123 -3.58 13.40 -2.32
N LEU A 124 -4.36 13.09 -3.35
CA LEU A 124 -5.50 12.18 -3.23
C LEU A 124 -5.04 10.73 -3.35
N ALA A 125 -5.53 9.87 -2.44
CA ALA A 125 -5.35 8.43 -2.58
C ALA A 125 -6.03 7.95 -3.88
N LEU A 126 -5.36 7.07 -4.62
CA LEU A 126 -5.94 6.49 -5.82
C LEU A 126 -7.06 5.51 -5.42
N PRO A 127 -8.25 5.55 -6.07
CA PRO A 127 -9.27 4.53 -5.85
C PRO A 127 -8.71 3.14 -6.11
N VAL A 128 -8.94 2.19 -5.20
CA VAL A 128 -8.36 0.82 -5.29
C VAL A 128 -8.71 0.13 -6.61
N ALA A 129 -9.92 0.38 -7.13
CA ALA A 129 -10.31 -0.18 -8.42
C ALA A 129 -9.46 0.36 -9.59
N LEU A 130 -9.02 1.63 -9.53
CA LEU A 130 -8.14 2.23 -10.54
C LEU A 130 -6.69 1.76 -10.35
N ASP A 131 -6.20 1.70 -9.12
CA ASP A 131 -4.87 1.18 -8.82
C ASP A 131 -4.71 -0.26 -9.34
N ASN A 132 -5.70 -1.12 -9.09
CA ASN A 132 -5.69 -2.48 -9.60
C ASN A 132 -5.66 -2.52 -11.14
N GLN A 133 -6.45 -1.67 -11.83
CA GLN A 133 -6.44 -1.62 -13.29
C GLN A 133 -5.09 -1.14 -13.85
N ILE A 134 -4.46 -0.15 -13.20
CA ILE A 134 -3.12 0.34 -13.57
C ILE A 134 -2.10 -0.77 -13.41
N TRP A 135 -2.09 -1.47 -12.27
CA TRP A 135 -1.17 -2.58 -12.03
C TRP A 135 -1.43 -3.78 -12.93
N ASP A 136 -2.69 -4.09 -13.25
CA ASP A 136 -3.03 -5.14 -14.23
C ASP A 136 -2.49 -4.79 -15.62
N GLN A 137 -2.59 -3.53 -16.04
CA GLN A 137 -2.02 -3.08 -17.32
C GLN A 137 -0.49 -3.14 -17.29
N ILE A 138 0.15 -2.63 -16.24
CA ILE A 138 1.61 -2.70 -16.03
C ILE A 138 2.11 -4.15 -16.11
N ASN A 139 1.43 -5.07 -15.43
CA ASN A 139 1.79 -6.48 -15.39
C ASN A 139 1.60 -7.20 -16.74
N ASN A 140 0.66 -6.71 -17.56
CA ASN A 140 0.45 -7.24 -18.90
C ASN A 140 1.52 -6.75 -19.89
N ASP A 141 1.90 -5.48 -19.79
CA ASP A 141 2.85 -4.85 -20.69
C ASP A 141 4.32 -5.20 -20.33
N HIS A 142 4.57 -5.38 -19.02
CA HIS A 142 5.90 -5.71 -18.49
C HIS A 142 5.87 -7.01 -17.67
N PRO A 143 6.08 -8.17 -18.30
CA PRO A 143 6.08 -9.47 -17.63
C PRO A 143 7.06 -9.57 -16.47
N ILE A 144 8.17 -8.83 -16.48
CA ILE A 144 9.13 -8.83 -15.37
C ILE A 144 8.48 -8.32 -14.08
N LEU A 145 7.64 -7.28 -14.14
CA LEU A 145 6.99 -6.71 -12.96
C LEU A 145 5.95 -7.64 -12.34
N ARG A 146 5.30 -8.46 -13.18
CA ARG A 146 4.39 -9.51 -12.69
C ARG A 146 5.11 -10.63 -11.97
N ASP A 147 6.33 -10.95 -12.40
CA ASP A 147 7.04 -12.16 -11.97
C ASP A 147 7.93 -11.91 -10.75
N VAL A 148 8.41 -10.67 -10.52
CA VAL A 148 9.24 -10.33 -9.35
C VAL A 148 8.42 -10.29 -8.07
N GLU A 149 9.10 -10.45 -6.93
CA GLU A 149 8.48 -10.31 -5.61
C GLU A 149 8.27 -8.82 -5.28
N ILE A 150 7.02 -8.38 -5.28
CA ILE A 150 6.65 -7.00 -4.92
C ILE A 150 6.27 -6.95 -3.45
N LEU A 151 6.95 -6.10 -2.68
CA LEU A 151 6.63 -5.78 -1.29
C LEU A 151 6.09 -4.35 -1.22
N ARG A 152 4.91 -4.17 -0.63
CA ARG A 152 4.33 -2.85 -0.31
C ARG A 152 4.53 -2.61 1.19
N SER A 153 5.72 -2.09 1.55
CA SER A 153 6.10 -1.99 2.97
C SER A 153 5.77 -0.64 3.61
N GLY A 154 5.60 0.39 2.80
CA GLY A 154 5.42 1.78 3.29
C GLY A 154 6.67 2.39 3.93
N ILE A 155 7.77 1.66 4.01
CA ILE A 155 9.03 2.10 4.65
C ILE A 155 10.24 1.60 3.87
N ALA A 156 11.40 2.21 4.12
CA ALA A 156 12.67 1.70 3.63
C ALA A 156 12.97 0.35 4.31
N ILE A 157 13.32 -0.67 3.52
CA ILE A 157 13.68 -2.00 4.02
C ILE A 157 15.13 -2.32 3.73
N LYS A 158 15.70 -3.20 4.53
CA LYS A 158 17.05 -3.69 4.39
C LYS A 158 17.02 -5.13 3.88
N VAL A 159 17.64 -5.37 2.74
CA VAL A 159 17.81 -6.69 2.14
C VAL A 159 19.26 -7.13 2.29
N THR A 160 19.50 -8.22 2.98
CA THR A 160 20.85 -8.78 3.12
C THR A 160 21.10 -9.80 2.01
N ARG A 161 22.09 -9.54 1.16
CA ARG A 161 22.60 -10.48 0.17
C ARG A 161 23.59 -11.40 0.86
N MET A 162 23.23 -12.66 1.02
CA MET A 162 24.09 -13.64 1.66
C MET A 162 24.84 -14.48 0.62
N THR A 163 26.14 -14.57 0.76
CA THR A 163 26.93 -15.60 0.11
C THR A 163 26.86 -16.86 0.99
N PRO A 164 26.28 -17.96 0.48
CA PRO A 164 26.18 -19.19 1.28
C PRO A 164 27.57 -19.68 1.71
N ALA A 165 27.68 -20.09 2.96
CA ALA A 165 28.88 -20.74 3.43
C ALA A 165 29.13 -22.06 2.65
N ALA A 166 30.35 -22.32 2.26
CA ALA A 166 30.66 -23.57 1.58
C ALA A 166 30.51 -24.72 2.58
N VAL A 167 29.75 -25.75 2.21
CA VAL A 167 29.61 -26.94 3.03
C VAL A 167 30.77 -27.88 2.73
N THR A 168 31.65 -28.10 3.69
CA THR A 168 32.71 -29.12 3.60
C THR A 168 32.20 -30.47 4.13
N LYS A 169 32.30 -31.49 3.29
CA LYS A 169 32.02 -32.85 3.74
C LYS A 169 33.05 -33.25 4.80
N LYS A 170 32.60 -33.49 6.03
CA LYS A 170 33.47 -33.93 7.12
C LYS A 170 33.70 -35.42 7.00
N MET A 171 34.96 -35.83 6.97
CA MET A 171 35.36 -37.22 7.23
C MET A 171 35.53 -37.43 8.75
N ASP A 172 35.23 -38.61 9.25
CA ASP A 172 35.39 -38.94 10.67
C ASP A 172 36.78 -38.53 11.18
N SER A 173 36.82 -37.89 12.33
CA SER A 173 38.01 -37.36 13.01
C SER A 173 38.65 -36.05 12.45
N ALA A 174 38.16 -35.45 11.37
CA ALA A 174 38.68 -34.15 10.93
C ALA A 174 37.99 -32.99 11.66
N ALA A 175 38.74 -31.97 12.09
CA ALA A 175 38.15 -30.71 12.58
C ALA A 175 37.42 -29.98 11.45
N SER A 176 36.17 -29.56 11.67
CA SER A 176 35.49 -28.67 10.73
C SER A 176 36.01 -27.25 10.87
N SER A 177 36.45 -26.63 9.79
CA SER A 177 36.77 -25.21 9.79
C SER A 177 35.49 -24.41 9.93
N GLU A 178 35.50 -23.40 10.79
CA GLU A 178 34.43 -22.42 10.92
C GLU A 178 34.29 -21.64 9.59
N GLN A 179 33.11 -21.63 9.02
CA GLN A 179 32.85 -20.90 7.78
C GLN A 179 31.96 -19.69 8.06
N THR A 180 32.51 -18.52 7.83
CA THR A 180 31.80 -17.27 8.03
C THR A 180 30.87 -16.99 6.82
N MET A 181 29.60 -16.81 7.08
CA MET A 181 28.68 -16.27 6.09
C MET A 181 28.98 -14.78 5.91
N THR A 182 29.26 -14.37 4.69
CA THR A 182 29.42 -12.95 4.37
C THR A 182 28.13 -12.42 3.76
N GLY A 183 27.61 -11.34 4.32
CA GLY A 183 26.43 -10.65 3.81
C GLY A 183 26.75 -9.21 3.45
N VAL A 184 26.16 -8.72 2.35
CA VAL A 184 26.16 -7.32 1.98
C VAL A 184 24.74 -6.80 2.18
N ASP A 185 24.61 -5.80 3.03
CA ASP A 185 23.33 -5.17 3.30
C ASP A 185 23.04 -4.08 2.25
N VAL A 186 21.90 -4.20 1.60
CA VAL A 186 21.37 -3.20 0.67
C VAL A 186 20.13 -2.59 1.29
N VAL A 187 20.15 -1.28 1.50
CA VAL A 187 18.98 -0.55 2.02
C VAL A 187 18.21 0.01 0.85
N LEU A 188 16.95 -0.37 0.71
CA LEU A 188 16.02 0.10 -0.32
C LEU A 188 15.32 1.36 0.20
N VAL A 189 15.86 2.53 -0.14
CA VAL A 189 15.38 3.85 0.31
C VAL A 189 14.27 4.38 -0.60
N GLY A 190 14.21 3.86 -1.83
CA GLY A 190 13.28 4.22 -2.87
C GLY A 190 13.77 5.37 -3.76
N ALA A 191 13.56 5.19 -5.07
CA ALA A 191 13.64 6.25 -6.07
C ALA A 191 12.23 6.77 -6.38
N ASP A 192 12.13 8.04 -6.72
CA ASP A 192 10.86 8.69 -7.03
C ASP A 192 10.62 8.62 -8.54
N TYR A 193 9.48 8.05 -8.91
CA TYR A 193 9.00 7.99 -10.29
C TYR A 193 7.87 9.00 -10.46
N HIS A 194 8.05 9.95 -11.37
CA HIS A 194 7.06 10.97 -11.67
C HIS A 194 6.70 10.93 -13.15
N THR A 195 5.42 11.05 -13.44
CA THR A 195 4.95 11.31 -14.80
C THR A 195 3.86 12.37 -14.81
N TYR A 196 3.77 13.10 -15.93
CA TYR A 196 2.76 14.12 -16.13
C TYR A 196 2.02 13.87 -17.44
N VAL A 197 0.70 13.78 -17.33
CA VAL A 197 -0.20 13.65 -18.46
C VAL A 197 -0.98 14.96 -18.61
N THR A 198 -0.97 15.54 -19.79
CA THR A 198 -1.75 16.76 -20.06
C THR A 198 -3.05 16.41 -20.74
N LEU A 199 -4.15 16.92 -20.19
CA LEU A 199 -5.50 16.75 -20.70
C LEU A 199 -6.08 18.11 -21.13
N SER A 200 -6.35 18.29 -22.40
CA SER A 200 -6.96 19.52 -22.88
C SER A 200 -8.38 19.72 -22.33
N TYR A 201 -8.86 20.98 -22.25
CA TYR A 201 -10.24 21.23 -21.83
C TYR A 201 -11.29 20.61 -22.75
N ALA A 202 -10.95 20.34 -24.00
CA ALA A 202 -11.82 19.63 -24.93
C ALA A 202 -11.90 18.13 -24.57
N GLU A 203 -10.78 17.51 -24.30
CA GLU A 203 -10.69 16.11 -23.85
C GLU A 203 -11.30 15.90 -22.47
N ALA A 204 -11.20 16.89 -21.57
CA ALA A 204 -11.85 16.84 -20.26
C ALA A 204 -13.39 16.76 -20.34
N LYS A 205 -13.99 16.94 -21.52
CA LYS A 205 -15.44 16.75 -21.76
C LYS A 205 -15.82 15.31 -22.06
N MET A 206 -14.85 14.37 -22.19
CA MET A 206 -15.18 12.97 -22.39
C MET A 206 -16.01 12.40 -21.22
N SER A 207 -16.65 11.27 -21.46
CA SER A 207 -17.38 10.55 -20.42
C SER A 207 -16.42 10.03 -19.34
N GLN A 208 -16.94 9.87 -18.12
CA GLN A 208 -16.14 9.40 -16.99
C GLN A 208 -15.40 8.08 -17.31
N GLY A 209 -16.07 7.08 -17.92
CA GLY A 209 -15.43 5.82 -18.26
C GLY A 209 -14.39 5.91 -19.41
N ALA A 210 -14.48 6.94 -20.28
CA ALA A 210 -13.43 7.19 -21.27
C ALA A 210 -12.21 7.84 -20.62
N MET A 211 -12.43 8.79 -19.70
CA MET A 211 -11.40 9.42 -18.91
C MET A 211 -10.63 8.41 -18.04
N GLU A 212 -11.36 7.51 -17.40
CA GLU A 212 -10.78 6.45 -16.57
C GLU A 212 -9.84 5.56 -17.38
N ARG A 213 -10.29 5.06 -18.54
CA ARG A 213 -9.46 4.26 -19.44
C ARG A 213 -8.25 5.02 -19.97
N PHE A 214 -8.40 6.28 -20.26
CA PHE A 214 -7.29 7.15 -20.69
C PHE A 214 -6.26 7.28 -19.56
N LEU A 215 -6.71 7.61 -18.33
CA LEU A 215 -5.83 7.76 -17.17
C LEU A 215 -5.08 6.47 -16.86
N VAL A 216 -5.82 5.34 -16.80
CA VAL A 216 -5.21 4.03 -16.53
C VAL A 216 -4.12 3.71 -17.55
N LYS A 217 -4.41 3.90 -18.84
CA LYS A 217 -3.44 3.62 -19.90
C LYS A 217 -2.20 4.50 -19.80
N GLU A 218 -2.38 5.81 -19.78
CA GLU A 218 -1.24 6.76 -19.80
C GLU A 218 -0.35 6.64 -18.55
N VAL A 219 -0.97 6.44 -17.37
CA VAL A 219 -0.22 6.24 -16.13
C VAL A 219 0.48 4.90 -16.12
N ALA A 220 -0.20 3.82 -16.55
CA ALA A 220 0.41 2.50 -16.61
C ALA A 220 1.57 2.43 -17.59
N ASP A 221 1.40 2.98 -18.81
CA ASP A 221 2.45 3.01 -19.84
C ASP A 221 3.69 3.76 -19.32
N ALA A 222 3.50 4.93 -18.70
CA ALA A 222 4.63 5.75 -18.27
C ALA A 222 5.33 5.20 -17.02
N LEU A 223 4.57 4.87 -15.96
CA LEU A 223 5.15 4.33 -14.71
C LEU A 223 5.67 2.91 -14.89
N GLY A 224 4.93 2.07 -15.63
CA GLY A 224 5.33 0.69 -15.89
C GLY A 224 6.65 0.61 -16.67
N ASP A 225 6.77 1.40 -17.72
CA ASP A 225 7.97 1.47 -18.56
C ASP A 225 9.20 1.95 -17.76
N ALA A 226 9.03 2.99 -16.93
CA ALA A 226 10.10 3.51 -16.08
C ALA A 226 10.53 2.49 -15.03
N LEU A 227 9.57 1.89 -14.34
CA LEU A 227 9.82 0.91 -13.27
C LEU A 227 10.47 -0.37 -13.84
N ALA A 228 9.97 -0.89 -14.97
CA ALA A 228 10.51 -2.08 -15.59
C ALA A 228 11.95 -1.85 -16.09
N LYS A 229 12.24 -0.69 -16.70
CA LYS A 229 13.61 -0.31 -17.11
C LYS A 229 14.55 -0.26 -15.92
N ASP A 230 14.11 0.31 -14.80
CA ASP A 230 14.94 0.37 -13.59
C ASP A 230 15.18 -1.01 -12.99
N VAL A 231 14.16 -1.88 -12.95
CA VAL A 231 14.30 -3.28 -12.51
C VAL A 231 15.34 -4.01 -13.36
N PHE A 232 15.29 -3.90 -14.71
CA PHE A 232 16.32 -4.50 -15.57
C PHE A 232 17.70 -3.89 -15.33
N ALA A 233 17.82 -2.58 -15.27
CA ALA A 233 19.09 -1.90 -15.00
C ALA A 233 19.68 -2.35 -13.65
N ARG A 234 18.84 -2.51 -12.65
CA ARG A 234 19.26 -3.00 -11.33
C ARG A 234 19.68 -4.46 -11.36
N ILE A 235 18.96 -5.32 -12.08
CA ILE A 235 19.36 -6.72 -12.27
C ILE A 235 20.74 -6.80 -12.93
N LEU A 236 20.99 -6.04 -14.00
CA LEU A 236 22.28 -6.01 -14.69
C LEU A 236 23.41 -5.51 -13.78
N SER A 237 23.14 -4.44 -13.02
CA SER A 237 24.11 -3.87 -12.06
C SER A 237 24.44 -4.86 -10.95
N ASP A 238 23.43 -5.51 -10.39
CA ASP A 238 23.57 -6.44 -9.28
C ASP A 238 24.23 -7.77 -9.68
N ALA A 239 23.97 -8.25 -10.90
CA ALA A 239 24.64 -9.40 -11.49
C ALA A 239 26.13 -9.12 -11.74
N GLY A 240 26.45 -7.92 -12.21
CA GLY A 240 27.81 -7.48 -12.47
C GLY A 240 28.48 -8.21 -13.64
N ASN A 241 29.74 -7.85 -13.90
CA ASN A 241 30.49 -8.39 -15.04
C ASN A 241 30.77 -9.89 -14.97
N SER A 242 30.73 -10.49 -13.79
CA SER A 242 30.95 -11.94 -13.61
C SER A 242 29.80 -12.79 -14.19
N GLN A 243 28.66 -12.20 -14.42
CA GLN A 243 27.44 -12.82 -14.95
C GLN A 243 27.14 -12.36 -16.40
N LYS A 244 28.11 -11.73 -17.04
CA LYS A 244 28.01 -11.27 -18.42
C LYS A 244 28.46 -12.34 -19.41
N VAL A 245 27.67 -12.55 -20.45
CA VAL A 245 28.03 -13.32 -21.63
C VAL A 245 28.28 -12.34 -22.77
N THR A 246 29.40 -12.48 -23.47
CA THR A 246 29.65 -11.70 -24.68
C THR A 246 28.82 -12.27 -25.82
N SER A 247 28.04 -11.43 -26.48
CA SER A 247 27.20 -11.83 -27.60
C SER A 247 28.02 -12.37 -28.76
N THR A 248 27.54 -13.49 -29.30
CA THR A 248 28.08 -14.09 -30.52
C THR A 248 27.04 -14.04 -31.65
N SER A 249 27.33 -14.64 -32.79
CA SER A 249 26.36 -14.79 -33.87
C SER A 249 25.30 -15.89 -33.58
N ASP A 250 25.47 -16.68 -32.54
CA ASP A 250 24.54 -17.73 -32.12
C ASP A 250 23.88 -17.37 -30.76
N LEU A 251 22.80 -16.60 -30.83
CA LEU A 251 22.07 -16.16 -29.66
C LEU A 251 21.53 -17.33 -28.81
N PHE A 252 21.29 -18.51 -29.43
CA PHE A 252 20.87 -19.68 -28.70
C PHE A 252 21.99 -20.25 -27.82
N ALA A 253 23.21 -20.28 -28.34
CA ALA A 253 24.40 -20.69 -27.59
C ALA A 253 24.68 -19.69 -26.44
N ASP A 254 24.49 -18.38 -26.71
CA ASP A 254 24.68 -17.33 -25.71
C ASP A 254 23.67 -17.44 -24.56
N VAL A 255 22.38 -17.72 -24.84
CA VAL A 255 21.36 -17.97 -23.82
C VAL A 255 21.71 -19.20 -22.96
N LYS A 256 22.21 -20.28 -23.59
CA LYS A 256 22.69 -21.47 -22.82
C LYS A 256 23.88 -21.13 -21.92
N ALA A 257 24.79 -20.29 -22.40
CA ALA A 257 25.94 -19.83 -21.62
C ALA A 257 25.47 -18.94 -20.43
N ALA A 258 24.50 -18.04 -20.66
CA ALA A 258 23.90 -17.21 -19.62
C ALA A 258 23.18 -18.07 -18.55
N LEU A 259 22.44 -19.08 -18.97
CA LEU A 259 21.83 -20.07 -18.05
C LEU A 259 22.88 -20.80 -17.22
N ALA A 260 24.00 -21.15 -17.80
CA ALA A 260 25.10 -21.81 -17.10
C ALA A 260 25.78 -20.90 -16.08
N LEU A 261 25.74 -19.56 -16.28
CA LEU A 261 26.25 -18.58 -15.33
C LEU A 261 25.23 -18.32 -14.19
N ALA A 262 23.95 -18.33 -14.46
CA ALA A 262 22.90 -18.11 -13.47
C ALA A 262 22.72 -19.30 -12.50
N LYS A 263 23.80 -19.74 -11.86
CA LYS A 263 23.85 -20.99 -11.05
C LYS A 263 22.96 -21.00 -9.81
N GLN A 264 22.53 -19.83 -9.34
CA GLN A 264 21.69 -19.70 -8.14
C GLN A 264 20.23 -19.44 -8.49
N ALA A 265 19.90 -19.38 -9.77
CA ALA A 265 18.53 -19.33 -10.24
C ALA A 265 17.85 -20.70 -10.04
N ARG A 266 16.69 -20.71 -9.38
CA ARG A 266 15.87 -21.92 -9.19
C ARG A 266 14.84 -22.09 -10.28
N ARG A 267 14.30 -20.96 -10.77
CA ARG A 267 13.30 -20.90 -11.84
C ARG A 267 13.71 -19.79 -12.82
N PRO A 268 14.77 -20.03 -13.63
CA PRO A 268 15.23 -19.02 -14.56
C PRO A 268 14.17 -18.76 -15.64
N VAL A 269 13.95 -17.49 -15.92
CA VAL A 269 13.15 -16.99 -17.03
C VAL A 269 14.07 -16.10 -17.90
N VAL A 270 13.89 -16.19 -19.20
CA VAL A 270 14.62 -15.34 -20.16
C VAL A 270 13.72 -14.20 -20.56
N TYR A 271 14.16 -12.98 -20.32
CA TYR A 271 13.52 -11.76 -20.81
C TYR A 271 14.34 -11.16 -21.94
N ALA A 272 13.69 -10.81 -23.03
CA ALA A 272 14.36 -10.26 -24.21
C ALA A 272 13.55 -9.11 -24.81
N PRO A 273 14.23 -8.06 -25.33
CA PRO A 273 13.57 -7.05 -26.13
C PRO A 273 13.01 -7.67 -27.43
N ALA A 274 12.02 -7.04 -28.05
CA ALA A 274 11.32 -7.58 -29.20
C ALA A 274 12.25 -8.06 -30.33
N SER A 275 13.31 -7.30 -30.63
CA SER A 275 14.29 -7.68 -31.66
C SER A 275 14.93 -9.02 -31.37
N SER A 276 15.52 -9.18 -30.21
CA SER A 276 16.18 -10.41 -29.78
C SER A 276 15.19 -11.55 -29.50
N TYR A 277 13.98 -11.23 -29.02
CA TYR A 277 12.95 -12.23 -28.81
C TYR A 277 12.56 -12.95 -30.10
N TYR A 278 12.31 -12.21 -31.18
CA TYR A 278 11.99 -12.80 -32.49
C TYR A 278 13.18 -13.56 -33.10
N GLU A 279 14.41 -13.10 -32.84
CA GLU A 279 15.63 -13.82 -33.26
C GLU A 279 15.75 -15.15 -32.50
N ILE A 280 15.54 -15.15 -31.17
CA ILE A 280 15.55 -16.33 -30.34
C ILE A 280 14.48 -17.35 -30.82
N ILE A 281 13.26 -16.91 -31.12
CA ILE A 281 12.21 -17.76 -31.64
C ILE A 281 12.52 -18.23 -33.05
N GLY A 282 13.05 -17.35 -33.90
CA GLY A 282 13.42 -17.66 -35.30
C GLY A 282 14.62 -18.62 -35.43
N ALA A 283 15.52 -18.64 -34.47
CA ALA A 283 16.64 -19.58 -34.37
C ALA A 283 16.21 -21.04 -34.13
N ILE A 284 14.92 -21.26 -33.80
CA ILE A 284 14.31 -22.59 -33.85
C ILE A 284 14.31 -23.04 -35.32
N LYS A 285 15.23 -23.92 -35.67
CA LYS A 285 15.42 -24.42 -37.02
C LYS A 285 14.09 -24.85 -37.64
N GLN A 286 13.87 -24.39 -38.87
CA GLN A 286 12.81 -24.90 -39.77
C GLN A 286 12.70 -26.44 -39.62
N GLY A 287 11.59 -26.92 -39.13
CA GLY A 287 11.32 -28.34 -38.96
C GLY A 287 11.23 -28.86 -37.53
N SER A 288 11.53 -28.06 -36.49
CA SER A 288 11.27 -28.44 -35.09
C SER A 288 9.96 -27.84 -34.62
N PRO A 289 8.98 -28.64 -34.14
CA PRO A 289 7.69 -28.12 -33.66
C PRO A 289 7.77 -27.48 -32.27
N PHE A 290 8.97 -27.31 -31.71
CA PHE A 290 9.16 -26.85 -30.34
C PHE A 290 9.62 -25.40 -30.29
N ASN A 291 8.98 -24.60 -29.45
CA ASN A 291 9.48 -23.28 -29.12
C ASN A 291 10.76 -23.41 -28.27
N MET A 292 11.58 -22.32 -28.19
CA MET A 292 12.84 -22.34 -27.45
C MET A 292 12.62 -22.67 -25.96
N GLY A 293 11.55 -22.20 -25.36
CA GLY A 293 11.18 -22.53 -23.97
C GLY A 293 11.04 -24.04 -23.77
N ALA A 294 10.39 -24.74 -24.72
CA ALA A 294 10.30 -26.20 -24.68
C ALA A 294 11.67 -26.87 -24.91
N ALA A 295 12.48 -26.35 -25.82
CA ALA A 295 13.81 -26.90 -26.11
C ALA A 295 14.82 -26.70 -24.95
N LEU A 296 14.71 -25.58 -24.24
CA LEU A 296 15.54 -25.26 -23.08
C LEU A 296 14.91 -25.72 -21.75
N GLY A 297 13.63 -26.09 -21.73
CA GLY A 297 12.87 -26.38 -20.52
C GLY A 297 12.63 -25.14 -19.63
N ILE A 298 12.72 -23.95 -20.21
CA ILE A 298 12.56 -22.67 -19.53
C ILE A 298 11.63 -21.75 -20.32
N GLU A 299 11.10 -20.75 -19.63
CA GLU A 299 10.20 -19.76 -20.22
C GLU A 299 10.99 -18.61 -20.83
N VAL A 300 10.58 -18.18 -22.02
CA VAL A 300 11.13 -17.01 -22.72
C VAL A 300 10.01 -16.00 -22.88
N ARG A 301 10.21 -14.79 -22.40
CA ARG A 301 9.23 -13.70 -22.41
C ARG A 301 9.79 -12.46 -23.12
N MET A 302 8.94 -11.84 -23.91
CA MET A 302 9.23 -10.54 -24.50
C MET A 302 8.92 -9.45 -23.48
N ASP A 303 9.89 -8.56 -23.25
CA ASP A 303 9.70 -7.35 -22.49
C ASP A 303 10.51 -6.22 -23.12
N ASN A 304 9.82 -5.18 -23.60
CA ASN A 304 10.45 -4.09 -24.32
C ASN A 304 11.24 -3.12 -23.41
N ALA A 305 11.06 -3.20 -22.09
CA ALA A 305 11.88 -2.47 -21.14
C ALA A 305 13.28 -3.09 -20.98
N ALA A 306 13.45 -4.37 -21.35
CA ALA A 306 14.74 -5.02 -21.34
C ALA A 306 15.66 -4.43 -22.42
N THR A 307 16.82 -3.92 -22.03
CA THR A 307 17.84 -3.43 -22.97
C THR A 307 18.74 -4.54 -23.52
N LYS A 308 18.82 -5.64 -22.81
CA LYS A 308 19.64 -6.82 -23.11
C LYS A 308 18.86 -8.09 -22.83
N VAL A 309 19.24 -9.18 -23.48
CA VAL A 309 18.70 -10.50 -23.14
C VAL A 309 19.17 -10.85 -21.74
N THR A 310 18.23 -11.01 -20.83
CA THR A 310 18.49 -11.21 -19.41
C THR A 310 17.88 -12.52 -18.97
N VAL A 311 18.70 -13.37 -18.37
CA VAL A 311 18.30 -14.61 -17.70
C VAL A 311 18.25 -14.33 -16.23
N VAL A 312 17.12 -14.47 -15.59
CA VAL A 312 16.96 -14.18 -14.16
C VAL A 312 15.94 -15.10 -13.51
N ASP A 313 16.14 -15.43 -12.25
CA ASP A 313 15.09 -15.97 -11.40
C ASP A 313 14.33 -14.79 -10.76
N PRO A 314 13.12 -14.47 -11.26
CA PRO A 314 12.40 -13.28 -10.81
C PRO A 314 12.03 -13.36 -9.32
N GLY A 315 11.82 -14.55 -8.75
CA GLY A 315 11.60 -14.72 -7.31
C GLY A 315 12.82 -14.41 -6.44
N MET A 316 14.00 -14.18 -7.05
CA MET A 316 15.19 -13.71 -6.34
C MET A 316 15.37 -12.18 -6.42
N PHE A 317 14.51 -11.46 -7.13
CA PHE A 317 14.46 -10.00 -7.14
C PHE A 317 13.33 -9.52 -6.25
N VAL A 318 13.64 -8.55 -5.40
CA VAL A 318 12.66 -7.91 -4.51
C VAL A 318 12.50 -6.46 -4.95
N LEU A 319 11.28 -6.08 -5.26
CA LEU A 319 10.88 -4.70 -5.51
C LEU A 319 10.09 -4.20 -4.30
N ASN A 320 10.60 -3.20 -3.60
CA ASN A 320 9.92 -2.57 -2.47
C ASN A 320 9.22 -1.29 -2.93
N ILE A 321 7.93 -1.24 -2.78
CA ILE A 321 7.11 -0.04 -2.99
C ILE A 321 6.95 0.63 -1.62
N ILE A 322 7.50 1.86 -1.51
CA ILE A 322 7.48 2.65 -0.27
C ILE A 322 6.27 3.58 -0.25
N HIS A 323 5.97 4.21 -1.40
CA HIS A 323 4.76 4.97 -1.59
C HIS A 323 4.00 4.41 -2.77
N ASP A 324 2.76 4.04 -2.54
CA ASP A 324 1.85 3.59 -3.58
C ASP A 324 1.57 4.71 -4.58
N THR A 325 1.01 4.34 -5.72
CA THR A 325 0.69 5.29 -6.78
C THR A 325 -0.26 6.37 -6.27
N MET A 326 0.18 7.63 -6.36
CA MET A 326 -0.64 8.80 -6.09
C MET A 326 -0.88 9.56 -7.37
N VAL A 327 -2.02 10.19 -7.47
CA VAL A 327 -2.38 11.02 -8.62
C VAL A 327 -2.83 12.39 -8.13
N GLU A 328 -2.20 13.42 -8.68
CA GLU A 328 -2.53 14.82 -8.41
C GLU A 328 -2.98 15.51 -9.69
N THR A 329 -3.83 16.50 -9.56
CA THR A 329 -4.27 17.29 -10.71
C THR A 329 -4.07 18.78 -10.48
N GLN A 330 -3.54 19.46 -11.48
CA GLN A 330 -3.38 20.89 -11.49
C GLN A 330 -3.99 21.49 -12.74
N ARG A 331 -4.71 22.59 -12.58
CA ARG A 331 -5.24 23.35 -13.72
C ARG A 331 -4.18 24.29 -14.26
N ASP A 332 -3.83 24.14 -15.54
CA ASP A 332 -2.97 25.08 -16.26
C ASP A 332 -3.84 25.99 -17.15
N ALA A 333 -4.12 27.18 -16.63
CA ALA A 333 -4.95 28.14 -17.36
C ALA A 333 -4.21 28.74 -18.59
N LYS A 334 -2.88 28.74 -18.58
CA LYS A 334 -2.06 29.29 -19.68
C LYS A 334 -2.15 28.40 -20.92
N ASN A 335 -2.12 27.10 -20.73
CA ASN A 335 -2.16 26.11 -21.81
C ASN A 335 -3.55 25.52 -22.04
N ALA A 336 -4.58 26.01 -21.30
CA ALA A 336 -5.95 25.52 -21.35
C ALA A 336 -6.07 23.99 -21.19
N CYS A 337 -5.37 23.44 -20.21
CA CYS A 337 -5.35 22.02 -19.92
C CYS A 337 -5.37 21.75 -18.41
N PHE A 338 -5.63 20.49 -18.07
CA PHE A 338 -5.35 19.92 -16.76
C PHE A 338 -4.04 19.14 -16.87
N VAL A 339 -3.16 19.30 -15.90
CA VAL A 339 -1.94 18.50 -15.74
C VAL A 339 -2.21 17.48 -14.66
N ILE A 340 -2.17 16.21 -15.03
CA ILE A 340 -2.36 15.09 -14.12
C ILE A 340 -0.98 14.53 -13.86
N GLY A 341 -0.46 14.71 -12.64
CA GLY A 341 0.78 14.14 -12.16
C GLY A 341 0.54 12.80 -11.48
N SER A 342 1.33 11.80 -11.78
CA SER A 342 1.38 10.56 -10.99
C SER A 342 2.75 10.36 -10.38
N TYR A 343 2.76 9.80 -9.18
CA TYR A 343 3.94 9.61 -8.37
C TYR A 343 3.94 8.21 -7.77
N LEU A 344 5.10 7.57 -7.78
CA LEU A 344 5.36 6.28 -7.15
C LEU A 344 6.77 6.30 -6.56
N ARG A 345 6.98 5.72 -5.38
CA ARG A 345 8.31 5.56 -4.81
C ARG A 345 8.63 4.10 -4.60
N ALA A 346 9.62 3.59 -5.32
CA ALA A 346 10.01 2.19 -5.26
C ALA A 346 11.52 2.01 -5.45
N GLU A 347 12.06 0.90 -5.00
CA GLU A 347 13.43 0.46 -5.26
C GLU A 347 13.51 -1.05 -5.13
N GLY A 348 14.32 -1.68 -5.98
CA GLY A 348 14.50 -3.11 -5.97
C GLY A 348 15.96 -3.56 -5.89
N THR A 349 16.17 -4.82 -5.57
CA THR A 349 17.48 -5.45 -5.55
C THR A 349 17.41 -6.95 -5.76
N LEU A 350 18.44 -7.51 -6.36
CA LEU A 350 18.61 -8.95 -6.52
C LEU A 350 19.17 -9.54 -5.20
N ARG A 351 18.51 -10.55 -4.65
CA ARG A 351 18.95 -11.21 -3.39
C ARG A 351 20.26 -11.98 -3.55
N LYS A 352 20.55 -12.47 -4.78
CA LYS A 352 21.76 -13.24 -5.09
C LYS A 352 22.29 -12.85 -6.47
N THR A 353 23.53 -12.44 -6.55
CA THR A 353 24.19 -12.01 -7.79
C THR A 353 24.17 -13.08 -8.88
N ALA A 354 24.44 -14.33 -8.53
CA ALA A 354 24.43 -15.45 -9.48
C ALA A 354 23.03 -16.05 -9.74
N ALA A 355 21.95 -15.35 -9.35
CA ALA A 355 20.58 -15.69 -9.77
C ALA A 355 20.17 -15.01 -11.06
N ALA A 356 21.06 -14.17 -11.65
CA ALA A 356 20.86 -13.53 -12.93
C ALA A 356 22.14 -13.60 -13.77
N ALA A 357 21.97 -13.55 -15.10
CA ALA A 357 23.03 -13.38 -16.09
C ALA A 357 22.48 -12.64 -17.31
N TYR A 358 23.32 -12.03 -18.09
CA TYR A 358 22.89 -11.25 -19.26
C TYR A 358 23.86 -11.37 -20.42
N ILE A 359 23.35 -11.12 -21.63
CA ILE A 359 24.09 -11.12 -22.88
C ILE A 359 24.32 -9.67 -23.31
N ASP A 360 25.57 -9.33 -23.57
CA ASP A 360 26.00 -7.95 -23.87
C ASP A 360 26.48 -7.84 -25.35
#